data_05ce86d712c8f51f0e33984e45b0027c
#
_entry.id   05ce86d712c8f51f0e33984e45b0027c
#
_cell.length_a   1.000
_cell.length_b   1.000
_cell.length_c   1.000
_cell.angle_alpha   90.00
_cell.angle_beta   90.00
_cell.angle_gamma   90.00
#
_symmetry.space_group_name_H-M   'P 1'
#
loop_
_entity.id
_entity.type
_entity.pdbx_description
1 polymer ?
#
loop_
_entity_poly.entity_id
_entity_poly.type
_entity_poly.pdbx_seq_one_letter_code
_entity_poly.pdbx_strand_id
1 'polypeptide(L)'
;FASTSVKEALFDHIPFHPQLRGIKNKKLVKNMKNEMKNENRDNVAAIGIGAMIVFIALILVAAVAAAVIIQTAEKLQQNAQTTGEDTTDMMASKITVKSVVITNTDDLYVTFELAPGSDPVTATTIQWLITCDLGANGATDTGDFAGVGTTTAASDLTGTVQATVNPGETYTVQLDPATCVPTANDQHTLNVQSGTGGFTYEVLNYGGGVTNGEVVI
;
A
#
# COMPACT_ATOMS: atom_id res chain seq x y z
N PHE A 1 14.25 30.02 92.56
CA PHE A 1 13.51 30.81 93.57
C PHE A 1 12.01 30.61 93.45
N ALA A 2 11.48 29.99 94.43
CA ALA A 2 10.23 30.09 95.14
C ALA A 2 8.97 29.56 94.34
N SER A 3 8.51 28.34 94.70
CA SER A 3 7.68 28.05 95.91
C SER A 3 6.34 28.76 95.93
N THR A 4 5.29 28.04 95.85
CA THR A 4 4.34 27.60 96.89
C THR A 4 3.04 27.18 96.24
N SER A 5 2.60 25.94 96.33
CA SER A 5 1.61 25.41 97.30
C SER A 5 0.39 26.21 97.56
N VAL A 6 -0.79 25.74 97.21
CA VAL A 6 -2.06 25.72 97.93
C VAL A 6 -2.88 24.61 97.28
N LYS A 7 -2.91 23.42 97.83
CA LYS A 7 -3.84 22.79 98.75
C LYS A 7 -5.33 22.94 98.41
N GLU A 8 -5.85 21.74 98.05
CA GLU A 8 -6.84 21.05 98.86
C GLU A 8 -8.10 21.91 99.24
N ALA A 9 -9.15 21.60 98.63
CA ALA A 9 -10.46 21.32 99.25
C ALA A 9 -11.58 21.49 98.21
N LEU A 10 -12.17 20.48 97.79
CA LEU A 10 -13.61 20.27 97.79
C LEU A 10 -13.96 18.92 97.09
N PHE A 11 -13.60 17.88 97.74
CA PHE A 11 -14.24 16.61 97.53
C PHE A 11 -15.32 16.53 98.60
N ASP A 12 -16.52 16.85 98.29
CA ASP A 12 -17.68 16.26 98.96
C ASP A 12 -18.99 16.51 98.17
N HIS A 13 -19.76 15.42 98.10
CA HIS A 13 -21.16 15.40 97.72
C HIS A 13 -21.49 15.48 96.21
N ILE A 14 -21.22 14.34 95.49
CA ILE A 14 -22.09 13.95 94.37
C ILE A 14 -22.65 12.56 94.70
N PRO A 15 -23.97 12.41 94.86
CA PRO A 15 -24.59 11.13 95.13
C PRO A 15 -24.48 10.25 93.87
N PHE A 16 -23.79 9.13 94.05
CA PHE A 16 -23.61 8.05 93.04
C PHE A 16 -24.97 7.41 92.80
N HIS A 17 -25.63 7.74 91.70
CA HIS A 17 -26.78 7.05 91.17
C HIS A 17 -26.38 5.93 90.21
N PRO A 18 -26.40 4.61 90.57
CA PRO A 18 -25.92 3.52 89.77
C PRO A 18 -26.91 3.11 88.66
N GLN A 19 -28.03 3.71 88.47
CA GLN A 19 -29.07 3.27 87.58
C GLN A 19 -29.00 3.81 86.11
N LEU A 20 -28.17 4.78 85.83
CA LEU A 20 -28.16 5.40 84.46
C LEU A 20 -27.00 4.97 83.54
N ARG A 21 -26.07 4.13 84.00
CA ARG A 21 -24.90 3.66 83.20
C ARG A 21 -25.25 2.56 82.19
N GLY A 22 -26.27 1.73 82.46
CA GLY A 22 -26.56 0.58 81.62
C GLY A 22 -27.33 0.90 80.32
N ILE A 23 -28.11 1.98 80.30
CA ILE A 23 -29.02 2.25 79.17
C ILE A 23 -28.28 3.09 78.07
N LYS A 24 -27.40 4.00 78.45
CA LYS A 24 -26.61 4.78 77.50
C LYS A 24 -25.62 3.94 76.73
N ASN A 25 -24.97 2.99 77.37
CA ASN A 25 -24.02 2.10 76.71
C ASN A 25 -24.66 1.16 75.70
N LYS A 26 -25.86 0.65 75.95
CA LYS A 26 -26.56 -0.21 74.95
C LYS A 26 -26.99 0.54 73.71
N LYS A 27 -27.43 1.79 73.83
CA LYS A 27 -27.74 2.65 72.65
C LYS A 27 -26.50 3.05 71.89
N LEU A 28 -25.41 3.40 72.55
CA LEU A 28 -24.14 3.72 71.92
C LEU A 28 -23.54 2.54 71.16
N VAL A 29 -23.48 1.35 71.76
CA VAL A 29 -23.01 0.13 71.11
C VAL A 29 -23.88 -0.29 69.96
N LYS A 30 -25.22 -0.10 70.03
CA LYS A 30 -26.14 -0.37 68.92
C LYS A 30 -25.96 0.63 67.75
N ASN A 31 -25.71 1.89 68.06
CA ASN A 31 -25.43 2.91 67.02
C ASN A 31 -24.08 2.67 66.36
N MET A 32 -23.01 2.40 67.10
CA MET A 32 -21.70 2.03 66.55
C MET A 32 -21.75 0.80 65.69
N LYS A 33 -22.54 -0.22 66.07
CA LYS A 33 -22.70 -1.44 65.26
C LYS A 33 -23.50 -1.17 63.99
N ASN A 34 -24.45 -0.24 64.01
CA ASN A 34 -25.18 0.16 62.81
C ASN A 34 -24.31 1.02 61.87
N GLU A 35 -23.46 1.88 62.42
CA GLU A 35 -22.51 2.68 61.62
C GLU A 35 -21.47 1.78 60.96
N MET A 36 -20.86 0.86 61.69
CA MET A 36 -19.92 -0.11 61.10
C MET A 36 -20.54 -1.02 60.02
N LYS A 37 -21.86 -1.33 60.18
CA LYS A 37 -22.58 -2.10 59.17
C LYS A 37 -22.87 -1.29 57.91
N ASN A 38 -23.11 0.02 58.05
CA ASN A 38 -23.29 0.93 56.91
C ASN A 38 -21.95 1.17 56.19
N GLU A 39 -20.87 1.45 56.90
CA GLU A 39 -19.53 1.63 56.29
C GLU A 39 -19.10 0.41 55.48
N ASN A 40 -19.33 -0.81 56.00
CA ASN A 40 -19.04 -2.02 55.24
C ASN A 40 -19.89 -2.17 53.97
N ARG A 41 -21.15 -1.71 54.01
CA ARG A 41 -22.02 -1.74 52.80
C ARG A 41 -21.60 -0.71 51.77
N ASP A 42 -21.19 0.47 52.22
CA ASP A 42 -20.70 1.57 51.36
C ASP A 42 -19.35 1.18 50.71
N ASN A 43 -18.47 0.54 51.47
CA ASN A 43 -17.20 0.01 50.92
C ASN A 43 -17.43 -1.08 49.86
N VAL A 44 -18.36 -2.00 50.10
CA VAL A 44 -18.70 -3.04 49.10
C VAL A 44 -19.36 -2.42 47.87
N ALA A 45 -20.22 -1.44 48.03
CA ALA A 45 -20.83 -0.70 46.94
C ALA A 45 -19.78 0.09 46.13
N ALA A 46 -18.83 0.77 46.81
CA ALA A 46 -17.77 1.51 46.18
C ALA A 46 -16.82 0.59 45.35
N ILE A 47 -16.49 -0.60 45.90
CA ILE A 47 -15.71 -1.62 45.17
C ILE A 47 -16.48 -2.10 43.92
N GLY A 48 -17.80 -2.32 44.04
CA GLY A 48 -18.64 -2.75 42.94
C GLY A 48 -18.70 -1.70 41.81
N ILE A 49 -18.88 -0.41 42.17
CA ILE A 49 -18.88 0.70 41.21
C ILE A 49 -17.49 0.82 40.54
N GLY A 50 -16.42 0.74 41.31
CA GLY A 50 -15.06 0.76 40.77
C GLY A 50 -14.80 -0.37 39.77
N ALA A 51 -15.24 -1.60 40.10
CA ALA A 51 -15.13 -2.73 39.20
C ALA A 51 -15.92 -2.53 37.89
N MET A 52 -17.15 -1.96 37.97
CA MET A 52 -17.94 -1.65 36.80
C MET A 52 -17.30 -0.58 35.91
N ILE A 53 -16.69 0.46 36.49
CA ILE A 53 -15.99 1.50 35.72
C ILE A 53 -14.80 0.89 34.99
N VAL A 54 -14.00 0.06 35.66
CA VAL A 54 -12.85 -0.60 35.02
C VAL A 54 -13.33 -1.54 33.91
N PHE A 55 -14.40 -2.28 34.11
CA PHE A 55 -14.97 -3.18 33.11
C PHE A 55 -15.44 -2.43 31.87
N ILE A 56 -16.16 -1.32 32.04
CA ILE A 56 -16.59 -0.46 30.92
C ILE A 56 -15.38 0.14 30.20
N ALA A 57 -14.37 0.60 30.94
CA ALA A 57 -13.15 1.14 30.35
C ALA A 57 -12.41 0.09 29.51
N LEU A 58 -12.31 -1.15 29.99
CA LEU A 58 -11.70 -2.25 29.24
C LEU A 58 -12.47 -2.58 27.95
N ILE A 59 -13.82 -2.59 28.01
CA ILE A 59 -14.65 -2.80 26.82
C ILE A 59 -14.44 -1.69 25.81
N LEU A 60 -14.42 -0.42 26.25
CA LEU A 60 -14.19 0.70 25.35
C LEU A 60 -12.82 0.65 24.68
N VAL A 61 -11.76 0.35 25.44
CA VAL A 61 -10.41 0.21 24.88
C VAL A 61 -10.35 -0.96 23.91
N ALA A 62 -10.95 -2.09 24.26
CA ALA A 62 -11.00 -3.25 23.39
C ALA A 62 -11.77 -2.96 22.07
N ALA A 63 -12.89 -2.24 22.17
CA ALA A 63 -13.68 -1.86 20.99
C ALA A 63 -12.91 -0.94 20.04
N VAL A 64 -12.20 0.07 20.58
CA VAL A 64 -11.37 0.98 19.78
C VAL A 64 -10.20 0.24 19.15
N ALA A 65 -9.53 -0.63 19.93
CA ALA A 65 -8.42 -1.43 19.41
C ALA A 65 -8.88 -2.36 18.27
N ALA A 66 -10.03 -3.02 18.46
CA ALA A 66 -10.61 -3.88 17.41
C ALA A 66 -10.97 -3.08 16.14
N ALA A 67 -11.55 -1.89 16.28
CA ALA A 67 -11.87 -1.03 15.14
C ALA A 67 -10.64 -0.62 14.34
N VAL A 68 -9.54 -0.25 15.02
CA VAL A 68 -8.27 0.10 14.36
C VAL A 68 -7.67 -1.10 13.64
N ILE A 69 -7.70 -2.29 14.27
CA ILE A 69 -7.18 -3.52 13.64
C ILE A 69 -7.97 -3.86 12.37
N ILE A 70 -9.31 -3.76 12.43
CA ILE A 70 -10.15 -4.03 11.27
C ILE A 70 -9.84 -3.03 10.14
N GLN A 71 -9.78 -1.73 10.43
CA GLN A 71 -9.46 -0.71 9.43
C GLN A 71 -8.08 -0.89 8.81
N THR A 72 -7.08 -1.27 9.61
CA THR A 72 -5.75 -1.55 9.07
C THR A 72 -5.71 -2.82 8.23
N ALA A 73 -6.45 -3.86 8.64
CA ALA A 73 -6.57 -5.09 7.86
C ALA A 73 -7.27 -4.85 6.51
N GLU A 74 -8.35 -4.06 6.49
CA GLU A 74 -9.04 -3.68 5.25
C GLU A 74 -8.12 -2.91 4.30
N LYS A 75 -7.35 -1.93 4.81
CA LYS A 75 -6.39 -1.19 4.00
C LYS A 75 -5.28 -2.09 3.44
N LEU A 76 -4.76 -3.00 4.25
CA LEU A 76 -3.75 -3.95 3.79
C LEU A 76 -4.31 -4.89 2.72
N GLN A 77 -5.54 -5.35 2.88
CA GLN A 77 -6.20 -6.20 1.90
C GLN A 77 -6.41 -5.44 0.57
N GLN A 78 -6.92 -4.20 0.62
CA GLN A 78 -7.09 -3.37 -0.58
C GLN A 78 -5.76 -3.13 -1.30
N ASN A 79 -4.71 -2.76 -0.56
CA ASN A 79 -3.39 -2.55 -1.14
C ASN A 79 -2.82 -3.84 -1.76
N ALA A 80 -3.02 -4.98 -1.10
CA ALA A 80 -2.56 -6.26 -1.64
C ALA A 80 -3.31 -6.64 -2.92
N GLN A 81 -4.62 -6.38 -2.98
CA GLN A 81 -5.42 -6.60 -4.18
C GLN A 81 -4.97 -5.69 -5.32
N THR A 82 -4.86 -4.37 -5.08
CA THR A 82 -4.40 -3.42 -6.11
C THR A 82 -3.01 -3.78 -6.60
N THR A 83 -2.06 -4.07 -5.70
CA THR A 83 -0.71 -4.48 -6.11
C THR A 83 -0.73 -5.79 -6.91
N GLY A 84 -1.62 -6.73 -6.54
CA GLY A 84 -1.80 -7.97 -7.27
C GLY A 84 -2.35 -7.76 -8.68
N GLU A 85 -3.35 -6.90 -8.83
CA GLU A 85 -3.92 -6.51 -10.11
C GLU A 85 -2.89 -5.80 -10.96
N ASP A 86 -2.22 -4.75 -10.44
CA ASP A 86 -1.17 -4.00 -11.14
C ASP A 86 -0.04 -4.93 -11.61
N THR A 87 0.38 -5.89 -10.78
CA THR A 87 1.43 -6.84 -11.13
C THR A 87 0.97 -7.78 -12.24
N THR A 88 -0.26 -8.24 -12.18
CA THR A 88 -0.85 -9.09 -13.21
C THR A 88 -0.94 -8.34 -14.54
N ASP A 89 -1.39 -7.09 -14.52
CA ASP A 89 -1.48 -6.24 -15.71
C ASP A 89 -0.10 -5.94 -16.31
N MET A 90 0.92 -5.68 -15.47
CA MET A 90 2.29 -5.51 -15.93
C MET A 90 2.86 -6.76 -16.60
N MET A 91 2.53 -7.93 -16.11
CA MET A 91 2.99 -9.20 -16.70
C MET A 91 2.18 -9.57 -17.93
N ALA A 92 0.88 -9.32 -17.91
CA ALA A 92 -0.02 -9.65 -19.00
C ALA A 92 0.16 -8.75 -20.22
N SER A 93 0.38 -7.44 -20.03
CA SER A 93 0.51 -6.46 -21.11
C SER A 93 1.91 -6.46 -21.77
N LYS A 94 2.70 -7.50 -21.59
CA LYS A 94 4.04 -7.60 -22.20
C LYS A 94 3.94 -7.82 -23.71
N ILE A 95 4.65 -6.97 -24.46
CA ILE A 95 4.81 -7.16 -25.90
C ILE A 95 5.98 -8.10 -26.15
N THR A 96 5.79 -9.07 -27.03
CA THR A 96 6.83 -9.98 -27.49
C THR A 96 7.18 -9.66 -28.93
N VAL A 97 8.42 -9.26 -29.18
CA VAL A 97 8.95 -9.07 -30.53
C VAL A 97 9.23 -10.44 -31.13
N LYS A 98 8.70 -10.73 -32.30
CA LYS A 98 8.87 -12.00 -33.01
C LYS A 98 10.00 -11.92 -34.04
N SER A 99 10.09 -10.83 -34.75
CA SER A 99 11.15 -10.59 -35.73
C SER A 99 11.29 -9.10 -35.99
N VAL A 100 12.47 -8.68 -36.32
CA VAL A 100 12.79 -7.36 -36.83
C VAL A 100 13.53 -7.52 -38.16
N VAL A 101 13.05 -6.87 -39.19
CA VAL A 101 13.57 -6.93 -40.56
C VAL A 101 13.88 -5.53 -41.04
N ILE A 102 15.01 -5.35 -41.66
CA ILE A 102 15.42 -4.09 -42.29
C ILE A 102 14.56 -3.84 -43.54
N THR A 103 13.96 -2.67 -43.64
CA THR A 103 13.19 -2.22 -44.81
C THR A 103 13.74 -0.91 -45.32
N ASN A 104 13.88 -0.78 -46.64
CA ASN A 104 14.41 0.44 -47.30
C ASN A 104 15.82 0.88 -46.85
N THR A 105 16.60 0.02 -46.20
CA THR A 105 17.96 0.25 -45.68
C THR A 105 18.08 1.07 -44.41
N ASP A 106 17.05 1.82 -43.99
CA ASP A 106 17.02 2.74 -42.86
C ASP A 106 15.84 2.51 -41.89
N ASP A 107 14.82 1.81 -42.35
CA ASP A 107 13.65 1.50 -41.55
C ASP A 107 13.68 0.09 -40.96
N LEU A 108 13.03 -0.10 -39.85
CA LEU A 108 12.88 -1.38 -39.17
C LEU A 108 11.40 -1.84 -39.20
N TYR A 109 11.16 -2.98 -39.81
CA TYR A 109 9.85 -3.62 -39.79
C TYR A 109 9.77 -4.61 -38.66
N VAL A 110 9.03 -4.26 -37.63
CA VAL A 110 8.91 -5.05 -36.39
C VAL A 110 7.61 -5.84 -36.42
N THR A 111 7.73 -7.15 -36.27
CA THR A 111 6.60 -8.05 -36.05
C THR A 111 6.50 -8.37 -34.57
N PHE A 112 5.35 -8.14 -33.99
CA PHE A 112 5.15 -8.31 -32.54
C PHE A 112 3.78 -8.91 -32.21
N GLU A 113 3.66 -9.38 -30.99
CA GLU A 113 2.45 -9.99 -30.44
C GLU A 113 2.31 -9.54 -29.00
N LEU A 114 1.08 -9.25 -28.60
CA LEU A 114 0.74 -8.99 -27.20
C LEU A 114 0.59 -10.33 -26.47
N ALA A 115 1.11 -10.43 -25.25
CA ALA A 115 1.09 -11.67 -24.47
C ALA A 115 -0.33 -12.21 -24.31
N PRO A 116 -0.54 -13.53 -24.47
CA PRO A 116 -1.85 -14.14 -24.30
C PRO A 116 -2.38 -13.94 -22.88
N GLY A 117 -3.64 -13.51 -22.77
CA GLY A 117 -4.29 -13.26 -21.48
C GLY A 117 -4.15 -11.83 -20.95
N SER A 118 -3.54 -10.94 -21.74
CA SER A 118 -3.54 -9.50 -21.45
C SER A 118 -4.88 -8.86 -21.90
N ASP A 119 -5.13 -7.68 -21.36
CA ASP A 119 -6.19 -6.82 -21.89
C ASP A 119 -5.76 -6.18 -23.22
N PRO A 120 -6.69 -5.87 -24.12
CA PRO A 120 -6.38 -5.13 -25.34
C PRO A 120 -5.76 -3.77 -25.05
N VAL A 121 -4.68 -3.44 -25.75
CA VAL A 121 -3.90 -2.21 -25.55
C VAL A 121 -4.07 -1.28 -26.75
N THR A 122 -4.26 0.02 -26.51
CA THR A 122 -4.33 0.99 -27.59
C THR A 122 -2.93 1.27 -28.17
N ALA A 123 -2.81 1.32 -29.50
CA ALA A 123 -1.55 1.55 -30.20
C ALA A 123 -0.85 2.85 -29.76
N THR A 124 -1.59 3.88 -29.38
CA THR A 124 -1.06 5.16 -28.85
C THR A 124 -0.32 5.03 -27.51
N THR A 125 -0.62 3.99 -26.73
CA THR A 125 0.01 3.76 -25.44
C THR A 125 1.24 2.84 -25.53
N ILE A 126 1.45 2.22 -26.69
CA ILE A 126 2.65 1.43 -26.96
C ILE A 126 3.73 2.37 -27.44
N GLN A 127 4.81 2.47 -26.65
CA GLN A 127 5.94 3.31 -26.95
C GLN A 127 7.17 2.46 -27.28
N TRP A 128 8.00 2.94 -28.20
CA TRP A 128 9.27 2.34 -28.51
C TRP A 128 10.40 3.34 -28.32
N LEU A 129 11.56 2.81 -27.98
CA LEU A 129 12.81 3.51 -27.80
C LEU A 129 13.94 2.72 -28.44
N ILE A 130 14.62 3.28 -29.41
CA ILE A 130 15.85 2.73 -29.94
C ILE A 130 17.02 3.53 -29.38
N THR A 131 18.00 2.83 -28.85
CA THR A 131 19.25 3.42 -28.38
C THR A 131 20.40 2.88 -29.24
N CYS A 132 21.21 3.79 -29.76
CA CYS A 132 22.39 3.43 -30.55
C CYS A 132 23.64 4.15 -30.01
N ASP A 133 24.80 3.56 -30.28
CA ASP A 133 26.09 4.14 -29.94
C ASP A 133 26.64 4.90 -31.16
N LEU A 134 26.65 6.21 -31.08
CA LEU A 134 27.28 7.08 -32.07
C LEU A 134 28.75 7.43 -31.73
N GLY A 135 29.43 6.52 -31.02
CA GLY A 135 30.81 6.70 -30.56
C GLY A 135 30.88 7.46 -29.22
N ALA A 136 31.24 8.72 -29.19
CA ALA A 136 31.41 9.46 -27.93
C ALA A 136 30.08 9.86 -27.25
N ASN A 137 28.96 9.79 -27.97
CA ASN A 137 27.62 10.16 -27.47
C ASN A 137 26.60 9.17 -28.00
N GLY A 138 25.94 8.45 -27.08
CA GLY A 138 24.79 7.65 -27.42
C GLY A 138 23.63 8.52 -27.93
N ALA A 139 22.85 8.02 -28.86
CA ALA A 139 21.62 8.67 -29.34
C ALA A 139 20.42 7.77 -29.11
N THR A 140 19.24 8.39 -29.11
CA THR A 140 17.97 7.69 -28.90
C THR A 140 16.91 8.25 -29.83
N ASP A 141 16.14 7.35 -30.43
CA ASP A 141 14.92 7.65 -31.16
C ASP A 141 13.73 7.02 -30.48
N THR A 142 12.60 7.73 -30.45
CA THR A 142 11.38 7.31 -29.77
C THR A 142 10.13 7.58 -30.59
N GLY A 143 9.10 6.78 -30.38
CA GLY A 143 7.81 7.00 -31.00
C GLY A 143 6.73 6.11 -30.37
N ASP A 144 5.54 6.14 -30.95
CA ASP A 144 4.43 5.26 -30.57
C ASP A 144 4.01 4.38 -31.76
N PHE A 145 3.13 3.42 -31.50
CA PHE A 145 2.62 2.51 -32.53
C PHE A 145 1.36 3.03 -33.24
N ALA A 146 0.93 4.25 -32.97
CA ALA A 146 -0.22 4.87 -33.66
C ALA A 146 0.15 5.62 -34.95
N GLY A 147 1.43 5.63 -35.31
CA GLY A 147 1.93 6.31 -36.49
C GLY A 147 2.17 7.80 -36.30
N VAL A 148 2.46 8.23 -35.09
CA VAL A 148 2.86 9.59 -34.78
C VAL A 148 4.39 9.68 -34.77
N GLY A 149 4.94 10.66 -35.48
CA GLY A 149 6.39 10.85 -35.60
C GLY A 149 7.02 10.05 -36.75
N THR A 150 7.98 9.20 -36.43
CA THR A 150 8.78 8.43 -37.39
C THR A 150 8.32 6.99 -37.56
N THR A 151 7.05 6.71 -37.28
CA THR A 151 6.49 5.35 -37.36
C THR A 151 5.27 5.30 -38.26
N THR A 152 5.07 4.16 -38.93
CA THR A 152 3.79 3.79 -39.51
C THR A 152 2.94 3.12 -38.45
N ALA A 153 1.63 3.38 -38.46
CA ALA A 153 0.71 2.79 -37.48
C ALA A 153 0.78 1.27 -37.46
N ALA A 154 0.59 0.69 -36.27
CA ALA A 154 0.48 -0.76 -36.11
C ALA A 154 -0.64 -1.30 -36.99
N SER A 155 -0.35 -2.34 -37.77
CA SER A 155 -1.28 -2.97 -38.67
C SER A 155 -1.31 -4.49 -38.46
N ASP A 156 -2.43 -5.11 -38.81
CA ASP A 156 -2.52 -6.54 -38.83
C ASP A 156 -1.73 -7.10 -40.05
N LEU A 157 -1.62 -8.43 -40.14
CA LEU A 157 -0.91 -9.09 -41.25
C LEU A 157 -1.59 -8.86 -42.62
N THR A 158 -2.78 -8.30 -42.66
CA THR A 158 -3.46 -7.91 -43.91
C THR A 158 -3.12 -6.49 -44.33
N GLY A 159 -2.37 -5.75 -43.53
CA GLY A 159 -2.00 -4.35 -43.73
C GLY A 159 -3.10 -3.34 -43.30
N THR A 160 -4.09 -3.79 -42.55
CA THR A 160 -5.11 -2.91 -41.99
C THR A 160 -4.62 -2.29 -40.68
N VAL A 161 -4.61 -0.96 -40.62
CA VAL A 161 -4.22 -0.23 -39.40
C VAL A 161 -5.17 -0.55 -38.25
N GLN A 162 -4.59 -0.88 -37.12
CA GLN A 162 -5.32 -1.22 -35.90
C GLN A 162 -5.03 -0.17 -34.81
N ALA A 163 -6.12 0.45 -34.32
CA ALA A 163 -6.03 1.38 -33.20
C ALA A 163 -5.84 0.65 -31.85
N THR A 164 -6.20 -0.63 -31.81
CA THR A 164 -6.12 -1.48 -30.62
C THR A 164 -5.44 -2.79 -30.98
N VAL A 165 -4.47 -3.18 -30.17
CA VAL A 165 -3.74 -4.42 -30.26
C VAL A 165 -4.40 -5.44 -29.34
N ASN A 166 -4.88 -6.56 -29.88
CA ASN A 166 -5.51 -7.64 -29.14
C ASN A 166 -4.49 -8.71 -28.74
N PRO A 167 -4.67 -9.38 -27.61
CA PRO A 167 -3.76 -10.45 -27.20
C PRO A 167 -3.86 -11.68 -28.12
N GLY A 168 -2.72 -12.31 -28.39
CA GLY A 168 -2.65 -13.52 -29.20
C GLY A 168 -2.78 -13.32 -30.70
N GLU A 169 -2.86 -12.08 -31.18
CA GLU A 169 -2.79 -11.73 -32.59
C GLU A 169 -1.42 -11.14 -32.93
N THR A 170 -0.98 -11.36 -34.15
CA THR A 170 0.32 -10.85 -34.63
C THR A 170 0.09 -9.54 -35.39
N TYR A 171 0.87 -8.55 -35.03
CA TYR A 171 0.85 -7.22 -35.64
C TYR A 171 2.22 -6.85 -36.18
N THR A 172 2.21 -5.86 -37.05
CA THR A 172 3.42 -5.32 -37.66
C THR A 172 3.42 -3.80 -37.55
N VAL A 173 4.61 -3.23 -37.34
CA VAL A 173 4.81 -1.78 -37.32
C VAL A 173 6.15 -1.46 -37.99
N GLN A 174 6.19 -0.40 -38.76
CA GLN A 174 7.43 0.13 -39.35
C GLN A 174 7.96 1.25 -38.46
N LEU A 175 9.16 1.08 -37.98
CA LEU A 175 9.90 2.11 -37.21
C LEU A 175 10.86 2.81 -38.17
N ASP A 176 10.83 4.14 -38.20
CA ASP A 176 11.71 4.98 -38.99
C ASP A 176 12.61 5.78 -38.03
N PRO A 177 13.75 5.23 -37.58
CA PRO A 177 14.66 5.92 -36.69
C PRO A 177 15.42 7.00 -37.46
N ALA A 178 15.29 8.24 -37.00
CA ALA A 178 15.90 9.39 -37.66
C ALA A 178 17.41 9.51 -37.37
N THR A 179 17.84 9.07 -36.19
CA THR A 179 19.23 9.19 -35.72
C THR A 179 19.92 7.83 -35.62
N CYS A 180 19.20 6.85 -35.07
CA CYS A 180 19.69 5.48 -34.90
C CYS A 180 19.40 4.61 -36.13
N VAL A 181 19.87 5.04 -37.28
CA VAL A 181 19.71 4.31 -38.55
C VAL A 181 20.53 3.03 -38.51
N PRO A 182 20.00 1.87 -39.00
CA PRO A 182 20.73 0.63 -39.11
C PRO A 182 22.06 0.83 -39.80
N THR A 183 23.16 0.36 -39.18
CA THR A 183 24.52 0.52 -39.67
C THR A 183 25.23 -0.83 -39.65
N ALA A 184 25.94 -1.19 -40.71
CA ALA A 184 26.61 -2.46 -40.81
C ALA A 184 27.64 -2.68 -39.68
N ASN A 185 27.62 -3.87 -39.07
CA ASN A 185 28.45 -4.29 -37.95
C ASN A 185 28.21 -3.50 -36.65
N ASP A 186 27.05 -2.90 -36.52
CA ASP A 186 26.66 -2.17 -35.32
C ASP A 186 25.56 -2.90 -34.52
N GLN A 187 25.30 -2.43 -33.29
CA GLN A 187 24.29 -2.98 -32.44
C GLN A 187 23.42 -1.81 -31.88
N HIS A 188 22.12 -1.94 -32.04
CA HIS A 188 21.17 -1.06 -31.39
C HIS A 188 20.35 -1.81 -30.34
N THR A 189 19.75 -1.09 -29.44
CA THR A 189 18.86 -1.64 -28.43
C THR A 189 17.46 -1.12 -28.68
N LEU A 190 16.52 -2.03 -28.90
CA LEU A 190 15.09 -1.73 -29.00
C LEU A 190 14.42 -2.03 -27.68
N ASN A 191 13.82 -1.01 -27.08
CA ASN A 191 12.90 -1.15 -25.96
C ASN A 191 11.49 -0.86 -26.43
N VAL A 192 10.56 -1.75 -26.15
CA VAL A 192 9.12 -1.56 -26.41
C VAL A 192 8.38 -1.66 -25.10
N GLN A 193 7.58 -0.65 -24.77
CA GLN A 193 6.77 -0.60 -23.57
C GLN A 193 5.31 -0.47 -23.95
N SER A 194 4.47 -1.31 -23.39
CA SER A 194 3.02 -1.21 -23.46
C SER A 194 2.53 -0.40 -22.26
N GLY A 195 1.82 0.67 -22.46
CA GLY A 195 1.13 1.52 -21.48
C GLY A 195 1.42 1.29 -19.99
N THR A 196 0.59 0.47 -19.33
CA THR A 196 0.77 0.04 -17.94
C THR A 196 1.60 -1.23 -17.80
N GLY A 197 1.99 -1.86 -18.95
CA GLY A 197 2.65 -3.15 -18.97
C GLY A 197 4.16 -3.10 -18.80
N GLY A 198 4.74 -4.29 -18.74
CA GLY A 198 6.18 -4.47 -18.73
C GLY A 198 6.82 -4.00 -20.05
N PHE A 199 8.10 -3.77 -20.00
CA PHE A 199 8.89 -3.48 -21.21
C PHE A 199 9.55 -4.75 -21.76
N THR A 200 9.74 -4.75 -23.08
CA THR A 200 10.52 -5.76 -23.80
C THR A 200 11.81 -5.12 -24.28
N TYR A 201 12.92 -5.81 -24.07
CA TYR A 201 14.24 -5.36 -24.45
C TYR A 201 14.80 -6.36 -25.47
N GLU A 202 15.18 -5.84 -26.65
CA GLU A 202 15.78 -6.64 -27.71
C GLU A 202 17.06 -5.97 -28.22
N VAL A 203 18.05 -6.78 -28.53
CA VAL A 203 19.31 -6.29 -29.11
C VAL A 203 19.30 -6.55 -30.60
N LEU A 204 19.28 -5.49 -31.37
CA LEU A 204 19.33 -5.51 -32.82
C LEU A 204 20.80 -5.61 -33.28
N ASN A 205 21.15 -6.76 -33.89
CA ASN A 205 22.49 -6.94 -34.43
C ASN A 205 22.45 -6.80 -35.96
N TYR A 206 23.11 -5.79 -36.47
CA TYR A 206 23.24 -5.59 -37.89
C TYR A 206 24.47 -6.34 -38.41
N GLY A 207 24.26 -7.17 -39.39
CA GLY A 207 25.34 -7.96 -40.02
C GLY A 207 26.34 -7.12 -40.82
N GLY A 208 27.17 -7.77 -41.61
CA GLY A 208 28.17 -7.07 -42.43
C GLY A 208 27.63 -6.23 -43.58
N GLY A 209 26.31 -6.19 -43.76
CA GLY A 209 25.60 -5.34 -44.71
C GLY A 209 24.22 -5.02 -44.23
N VAL A 210 23.75 -3.82 -44.51
CA VAL A 210 22.36 -3.39 -44.20
C VAL A 210 21.58 -3.47 -45.49
N THR A 211 20.88 -4.61 -45.72
CA THR A 211 20.12 -4.84 -46.93
C THR A 211 18.65 -5.03 -46.66
N ASN A 212 17.83 -4.59 -47.60
CA ASN A 212 16.39 -4.75 -47.48
C ASN A 212 16.02 -6.25 -47.41
N GLY A 213 15.26 -6.63 -46.41
CA GLY A 213 14.87 -8.01 -46.10
C GLY A 213 15.79 -8.74 -45.15
N GLU A 214 16.87 -8.13 -44.66
CA GLU A 214 17.74 -8.73 -43.67
C GLU A 214 17.05 -8.84 -42.30
N VAL A 215 17.08 -10.01 -41.71
CA VAL A 215 16.50 -10.27 -40.39
C VAL A 215 17.55 -9.93 -39.32
N VAL A 216 17.18 -9.08 -38.39
CA VAL A 216 18.06 -8.59 -37.32
C VAL A 216 17.84 -9.38 -36.02
N ILE A 217 16.64 -9.88 -35.78
CA ILE A 217 16.23 -10.80 -34.70
C ILE A 217 15.39 -11.92 -35.31
#